data_aabfc8af4634f15a30c880c02e570063
#
_entry.id   aabfc8af4634f15a30c880c02e570063
#
_cell.length_a   1.000
_cell.length_b   1.000
_cell.length_c   1.000
_cell.angle_alpha   90.00
_cell.angle_beta   90.00
_cell.angle_gamma   90.00
#
_symmetry.space_group_name_H-M   'P 1'
#
loop_
_entity.id
_entity.type
_entity.pdbx_description
1 polymer ?
#
loop_
_entity_poly.entity_id
_entity_poly.type
_entity_poly.pdbx_seq_one_letter_code
_entity_poly.pdbx_strand_id
1 'polypeptide(L)'
;ADDDEGPTHWRRCHYCKLFFDKEEIIELGGYCPACGTLQRLRSDERLAATVDAGSFEEWNAVMPDFDPLDFPGYPEKIADQRAKSGLEEAVRTGRATIAGLPLAIGVMESGFFMGSMGHAVGEKVAAMIDRAIAERLPVVVFCASGGARMQEGLISLMQMAKVSCAVERLGAARLPFITVLTDPTTGGVTASFAMQGDIILAEPGALIGFAGQRVIRDTIKQELPEGFQTAEFALEHGLIDAIVERSQMRGVLAQLLALHAPADDMGRIVTYHSVMDALRVGPGAYGSVDVAPEAQAVG
;
A
#
# COMPACT_ATOMS: atom_id res chain seq x y z
N ALA A 1 17.57 0.55 -14.88
CA ALA A 1 18.19 1.65 -14.18
C ALA A 1 17.50 2.90 -14.74
N ASP A 2 16.46 3.36 -14.09
CA ASP A 2 15.79 4.60 -14.45
C ASP A 2 16.44 5.70 -13.61
N ASP A 3 17.27 6.53 -14.28
CA ASP A 3 17.81 7.76 -13.70
C ASP A 3 16.66 8.74 -13.49
N ASP A 4 16.03 8.68 -12.33
CA ASP A 4 14.88 9.51 -11.96
C ASP A 4 15.30 10.78 -11.18
N GLU A 5 16.60 11.13 -11.23
CA GLU A 5 17.12 12.33 -10.58
C GLU A 5 17.24 13.50 -11.56
N GLY A 6 16.08 14.07 -11.91
CA GLY A 6 15.98 15.46 -12.28
C GLY A 6 16.18 16.38 -11.08
N PRO A 7 16.29 17.70 -11.25
CA PRO A 7 16.36 18.66 -10.14
C PRO A 7 15.29 18.38 -9.10
N THR A 8 15.56 18.58 -7.81
CA THR A 8 14.75 18.17 -6.64
C THR A 8 13.26 18.52 -6.69
N HIS A 9 12.85 19.40 -7.60
CA HIS A 9 11.46 19.84 -7.82
C HIS A 9 10.73 19.12 -8.96
N TRP A 10 11.40 18.28 -9.76
CA TRP A 10 10.80 17.61 -10.90
C TRP A 10 10.55 16.14 -10.62
N ARG A 11 9.45 15.63 -11.18
CA ARG A 11 9.14 14.18 -11.18
C ARG A 11 8.91 13.73 -12.62
N ARG A 12 9.50 12.59 -12.98
CA ARG A 12 9.28 11.94 -14.27
C ARG A 12 8.06 11.04 -14.16
N CYS A 13 7.09 11.23 -15.04
CA CYS A 13 5.95 10.31 -15.12
C CYS A 13 6.40 8.92 -15.49
N HIS A 14 6.00 7.91 -14.70
CA HIS A 14 6.38 6.53 -14.96
C HIS A 14 5.74 5.95 -16.24
N TYR A 15 4.66 6.55 -16.74
CA TYR A 15 3.94 6.13 -17.95
C TYR A 15 4.42 6.89 -19.19
N CYS A 16 4.15 8.20 -19.32
CA CYS A 16 4.49 8.99 -20.50
C CYS A 16 5.95 9.47 -20.54
N LYS A 17 6.73 9.28 -19.47
CA LYS A 17 8.15 9.64 -19.34
C LYS A 17 8.47 11.14 -19.39
N LEU A 18 7.48 12.00 -19.45
CA LEU A 18 7.67 13.46 -19.40
C LEU A 18 7.94 13.91 -17.95
N PHE A 19 8.62 15.05 -17.81
CA PHE A 19 8.95 15.64 -16.52
C PHE A 19 7.96 16.76 -16.19
N PHE A 20 7.52 16.81 -14.94
CA PHE A 20 6.59 17.80 -14.40
C PHE A 20 7.07 18.28 -13.04
N ASP A 21 6.66 19.48 -12.67
CA ASP A 21 6.86 19.98 -11.32
C ASP A 21 6.09 19.12 -10.31
N LYS A 22 6.71 18.83 -9.18
CA LYS A 22 6.07 18.04 -8.11
C LYS A 22 4.84 18.74 -7.54
N GLU A 23 4.88 20.07 -7.44
CA GLU A 23 3.75 20.86 -6.95
C GLU A 23 2.55 20.75 -7.89
N GLU A 24 2.78 20.81 -9.21
CA GLU A 24 1.72 20.63 -10.21
C GLU A 24 1.06 19.24 -10.10
N ILE A 25 1.86 18.19 -9.91
CA ILE A 25 1.32 16.82 -9.69
C ILE A 25 0.50 16.75 -8.39
N ILE A 26 0.96 17.39 -7.31
CA ILE A 26 0.25 17.43 -6.03
C ILE A 26 -1.08 18.18 -6.17
N GLU A 27 -1.10 19.35 -6.82
CA GLU A 27 -2.31 20.11 -7.07
C GLU A 27 -3.36 19.33 -7.88
N LEU A 28 -2.90 18.47 -8.79
CA LEU A 28 -3.75 17.56 -9.56
C LEU A 28 -4.10 16.25 -8.82
N GLY A 29 -3.92 16.19 -7.49
CA GLY A 29 -4.26 15.00 -6.71
C GLY A 29 -3.34 13.79 -6.95
N GLY A 30 -2.16 14.02 -7.52
CA GLY A 30 -1.19 12.98 -7.85
C GLY A 30 -1.26 12.48 -9.29
N TYR A 31 -2.08 13.10 -10.14
CA TYR A 31 -2.20 12.73 -11.55
C TYR A 31 -1.19 13.44 -12.43
N CYS A 32 -0.73 12.76 -13.47
CA CYS A 32 0.15 13.34 -14.48
C CYS A 32 -0.61 14.37 -15.34
N PRO A 33 -0.12 15.62 -15.49
CA PRO A 33 -0.80 16.63 -16.29
C PRO A 33 -0.99 16.26 -17.76
N ALA A 34 -0.08 15.44 -18.33
CA ALA A 34 -0.11 15.11 -19.75
C ALA A 34 -0.92 13.86 -20.07
N CYS A 35 -0.85 12.80 -19.27
CA CYS A 35 -1.47 11.52 -19.59
C CYS A 35 -2.53 11.07 -18.59
N GLY A 36 -2.78 11.84 -17.53
CA GLY A 36 -3.79 11.49 -16.51
C GLY A 36 -3.46 10.27 -15.66
N THR A 37 -2.27 9.68 -15.77
CA THR A 37 -1.91 8.52 -14.95
C THR A 37 -1.59 8.94 -13.52
N LEU A 38 -2.14 8.24 -12.54
CA LEU A 38 -1.85 8.44 -11.12
C LEU A 38 -0.39 8.07 -10.84
N GLN A 39 0.38 8.99 -10.25
CA GLN A 39 1.80 8.79 -10.01
C GLN A 39 2.04 7.90 -8.79
N ARG A 40 3.07 7.06 -8.84
CA ARG A 40 3.49 6.25 -7.70
C ARG A 40 3.99 7.13 -6.57
N LEU A 41 3.56 6.89 -5.36
CA LEU A 41 4.09 7.54 -4.17
C LEU A 41 5.24 6.73 -3.58
N ARG A 42 6.22 7.44 -3.04
CA ARG A 42 7.20 6.84 -2.15
C ARG A 42 6.54 6.49 -0.83
N SER A 43 7.15 5.60 -0.06
CA SER A 43 6.60 5.16 1.23
C SER A 43 6.50 6.29 2.27
N ASP A 44 7.43 7.24 2.25
CA ASP A 44 7.37 8.45 3.09
C ASP A 44 6.22 9.38 2.68
N GLU A 45 6.04 9.62 1.39
CA GLU A 45 4.91 10.41 0.85
C GLU A 45 3.56 9.74 1.17
N ARG A 46 3.48 8.40 1.04
CA ARG A 46 2.29 7.63 1.38
C ARG A 46 1.95 7.73 2.86
N LEU A 47 2.93 7.56 3.74
CA LEU A 47 2.74 7.74 5.18
C LEU A 47 2.27 9.15 5.50
N ALA A 48 2.94 10.18 4.96
CA ALA A 48 2.57 11.58 5.19
C ALA A 48 1.13 11.90 4.74
N ALA A 49 0.67 11.29 3.63
CA ALA A 49 -0.69 11.48 3.11
C ALA A 49 -1.77 10.69 3.87
N THR A 50 -1.38 9.68 4.65
CA THR A 50 -2.35 8.72 5.21
C THR A 50 -2.49 8.82 6.73
N VAL A 51 -1.37 8.87 7.46
CA VAL A 51 -1.38 8.82 8.93
C VAL A 51 -1.35 10.20 9.55
N ASP A 52 -1.63 10.29 10.84
CA ASP A 52 -1.54 11.54 11.60
C ASP A 52 -0.07 11.99 11.66
N ALA A 53 0.17 13.28 11.54
CA ALA A 53 1.51 13.84 11.54
C ALA A 53 2.28 13.44 12.82
N GLY A 54 3.47 12.87 12.64
CA GLY A 54 4.34 12.45 13.74
C GLY A 54 3.89 11.18 14.48
N SER A 55 2.83 10.51 14.06
CA SER A 55 2.32 9.30 14.73
C SER A 55 3.02 8.01 14.32
N PHE A 56 3.75 8.00 13.20
CA PHE A 56 4.40 6.80 12.71
C PHE A 56 5.63 6.43 13.54
N GLU A 57 5.58 5.24 14.14
CA GLU A 57 6.68 4.59 14.85
C GLU A 57 7.11 3.36 14.04
N GLU A 58 8.31 3.41 13.45
CA GLU A 58 8.79 2.32 12.61
C GLU A 58 9.19 1.08 13.41
N TRP A 59 8.75 -0.10 12.96
CA TRP A 59 9.10 -1.40 13.53
C TRP A 59 10.01 -2.17 12.57
N ASN A 60 10.98 -2.91 13.13
CA ASN A 60 11.88 -3.76 12.35
C ASN A 60 12.57 -2.97 11.21
N ALA A 61 13.05 -1.76 11.52
CA ALA A 61 13.66 -0.86 10.53
C ALA A 61 14.85 -1.54 9.81
N VAL A 62 15.66 -2.26 10.56
CA VAL A 62 16.85 -2.94 10.04
C VAL A 62 16.66 -4.45 10.07
N MET A 63 17.02 -5.10 8.96
CA MET A 63 17.03 -6.56 8.81
C MET A 63 18.44 -7.03 8.45
N PRO A 64 18.86 -8.22 8.89
CA PRO A 64 20.13 -8.81 8.47
C PRO A 64 20.17 -8.99 6.95
N ASP A 65 21.36 -8.83 6.38
CA ASP A 65 21.59 -9.15 4.97
C ASP A 65 21.36 -10.64 4.71
N PHE A 66 20.73 -10.94 3.61
CA PHE A 66 20.33 -12.29 3.25
C PHE A 66 20.51 -12.54 1.77
N ASP A 67 21.50 -13.38 1.43
CA ASP A 67 21.75 -13.86 0.07
C ASP A 67 21.87 -15.39 0.09
N PRO A 68 20.73 -16.10 0.04
CA PRO A 68 20.73 -17.55 0.24
C PRO A 68 21.30 -18.37 -0.93
N LEU A 69 21.52 -17.72 -2.08
CA LEU A 69 21.96 -18.37 -3.32
C LEU A 69 23.34 -17.89 -3.78
N ASP A 70 24.00 -17.03 -3.06
CA ASP A 70 25.22 -16.32 -3.52
C ASP A 70 24.98 -15.74 -4.93
N PHE A 71 23.84 -15.06 -5.12
CA PHE A 71 23.42 -14.60 -6.45
C PHE A 71 24.36 -13.49 -6.95
N PRO A 72 24.96 -13.64 -8.14
CA PRO A 72 25.98 -12.71 -8.62
C PRO A 72 25.51 -11.24 -8.63
N GLY A 73 26.20 -10.39 -7.88
CA GLY A 73 25.96 -8.96 -7.79
C GLY A 73 24.71 -8.57 -6.98
N TYR A 74 24.11 -9.49 -6.22
CA TYR A 74 22.92 -9.19 -5.41
C TYR A 74 23.23 -8.32 -4.19
N PRO A 75 24.28 -8.59 -3.40
CA PRO A 75 24.67 -7.73 -2.29
C PRO A 75 24.97 -6.29 -2.72
N GLU A 76 25.69 -6.11 -3.82
CA GLU A 76 26.03 -4.80 -4.37
C GLU A 76 24.78 -4.04 -4.83
N LYS A 77 23.82 -4.74 -5.44
CA LYS A 77 22.54 -4.14 -5.84
C LYS A 77 21.69 -3.73 -4.62
N ILE A 78 21.68 -4.51 -3.55
CA ILE A 78 21.01 -4.15 -2.29
C ILE A 78 21.64 -2.87 -1.73
N ALA A 79 22.98 -2.83 -1.64
CA ALA A 79 23.70 -1.65 -1.14
C ALA A 79 23.40 -0.39 -1.99
N ASP A 80 23.39 -0.53 -3.31
CA ASP A 80 23.05 0.54 -4.25
C ASP A 80 21.60 1.03 -4.06
N GLN A 81 20.64 0.12 -3.89
CA GLN A 81 19.24 0.49 -3.63
C GLN A 81 19.06 1.20 -2.29
N ARG A 82 19.74 0.74 -1.23
CA ARG A 82 19.75 1.41 0.07
C ARG A 82 20.31 2.82 -0.05
N ALA A 83 21.44 2.99 -0.73
CA ALA A 83 22.06 4.28 -0.94
C ALA A 83 21.18 5.27 -1.73
N LYS A 84 20.47 4.78 -2.76
CA LYS A 84 19.58 5.61 -3.60
C LYS A 84 18.26 5.96 -2.93
N SER A 85 17.65 5.01 -2.24
CA SER A 85 16.31 5.20 -1.65
C SER A 85 16.33 5.77 -0.23
N GLY A 86 17.43 5.58 0.50
CA GLY A 86 17.48 5.83 1.94
C GLY A 86 16.69 4.81 2.76
N LEU A 87 16.25 3.72 2.16
CA LEU A 87 15.48 2.66 2.80
C LEU A 87 16.34 1.42 3.00
N GLU A 88 16.07 0.66 4.04
CA GLU A 88 16.73 -0.62 4.29
C GLU A 88 16.12 -1.76 3.44
N GLU A 89 14.82 -1.67 3.12
CA GLU A 89 14.10 -2.70 2.35
C GLU A 89 12.83 -2.13 1.68
N ALA A 90 12.24 -2.90 0.77
CA ALA A 90 11.07 -2.55 -0.06
C ALA A 90 9.75 -2.44 0.74
N VAL A 91 9.78 -2.39 2.05
CA VAL A 91 8.62 -2.16 2.90
C VAL A 91 9.01 -1.45 4.19
N ARG A 92 8.21 -0.47 4.57
CA ARG A 92 8.23 0.13 5.91
C ARG A 92 7.06 -0.41 6.70
N THR A 93 7.30 -0.82 7.93
CA THR A 93 6.28 -1.37 8.83
C THR A 93 6.33 -0.65 10.17
N GLY A 94 5.20 -0.42 10.78
CA GLY A 94 5.16 0.31 12.04
C GLY A 94 3.77 0.44 12.64
N ARG A 95 3.69 1.21 13.72
CA ARG A 95 2.46 1.67 14.33
C ARG A 95 2.21 3.12 13.93
N ALA A 96 0.95 3.49 13.78
CA ALA A 96 0.54 4.86 13.53
C ALA A 96 -0.87 5.11 14.06
N THR A 97 -1.37 6.33 13.84
CA THR A 97 -2.80 6.64 13.99
C THR A 97 -3.35 7.27 12.72
N ILE A 98 -4.64 7.05 12.45
CA ILE A 98 -5.42 7.76 11.43
C ILE A 98 -6.63 8.37 12.14
N ALA A 99 -6.76 9.68 12.15
CA ALA A 99 -7.78 10.39 12.92
C ALA A 99 -7.83 9.98 14.41
N GLY A 100 -6.65 9.77 15.02
CA GLY A 100 -6.50 9.31 16.40
C GLY A 100 -6.72 7.81 16.61
N LEU A 101 -7.16 7.05 15.62
CA LEU A 101 -7.39 5.60 15.71
C LEU A 101 -6.08 4.85 15.48
N PRO A 102 -5.64 4.00 16.43
CA PRO A 102 -4.38 3.28 16.30
C PRO A 102 -4.48 2.11 15.32
N LEU A 103 -3.39 1.86 14.59
CA LEU A 103 -3.26 0.74 13.65
C LEU A 103 -1.80 0.31 13.52
N ALA A 104 -1.58 -0.92 13.07
CA ALA A 104 -0.33 -1.33 12.46
C ALA A 104 -0.40 -1.08 10.94
N ILE A 105 0.63 -0.48 10.39
CA ILE A 105 0.67 -0.11 8.98
C ILE A 105 1.93 -0.63 8.30
N GLY A 106 1.75 -1.24 7.11
CA GLY A 106 2.81 -1.61 6.20
C GLY A 106 2.68 -0.81 4.90
N VAL A 107 3.78 -0.22 4.44
CA VAL A 107 3.81 0.51 3.16
C VAL A 107 4.95 -0.02 2.32
N MET A 108 4.60 -0.69 1.23
CA MET A 108 5.58 -1.19 0.25
C MET A 108 6.11 -0.05 -0.62
N GLU A 109 7.37 -0.19 -1.03
CA GLU A 109 8.10 0.80 -1.82
C GLU A 109 8.51 0.22 -3.18
N SER A 110 7.81 0.62 -4.23
CA SER A 110 8.13 0.16 -5.59
C SER A 110 9.46 0.71 -6.14
N GLY A 111 9.96 1.78 -5.59
CA GLY A 111 11.28 2.33 -5.92
C GLY A 111 12.45 1.45 -5.47
N PHE A 112 12.25 0.58 -4.49
CA PHE A 112 13.26 -0.37 -4.02
C PHE A 112 13.03 -1.75 -4.66
N PHE A 113 13.89 -2.19 -5.58
CA PHE A 113 13.76 -3.46 -6.31
C PHE A 113 12.35 -3.71 -6.88
N MET A 114 11.66 -2.67 -7.35
CA MET A 114 10.26 -2.71 -7.79
C MET A 114 9.29 -3.26 -6.71
N GLY A 115 9.58 -3.03 -5.44
CA GLY A 115 8.75 -3.55 -4.35
C GLY A 115 8.78 -5.08 -4.21
N SER A 116 9.77 -5.76 -4.79
CA SER A 116 9.78 -7.22 -4.80
C SER A 116 9.90 -7.81 -3.40
N MET A 117 9.06 -8.82 -3.13
CA MET A 117 9.03 -9.53 -1.87
C MET A 117 10.16 -10.55 -1.78
N GLY A 118 11.21 -10.22 -1.01
CA GLY A 118 12.24 -11.14 -0.55
C GLY A 118 12.02 -11.56 0.90
N HIS A 119 12.99 -12.27 1.46
CA HIS A 119 12.98 -12.73 2.85
C HIS A 119 12.69 -11.58 3.82
N ALA A 120 13.42 -10.48 3.71
CA ALA A 120 13.29 -9.35 4.63
C ALA A 120 11.90 -8.70 4.56
N VAL A 121 11.31 -8.54 3.35
CA VAL A 121 9.95 -8.02 3.20
C VAL A 121 8.93 -8.94 3.87
N GLY A 122 9.01 -10.24 3.59
CA GLY A 122 8.09 -11.22 4.19
C GLY A 122 8.22 -11.27 5.71
N GLU A 123 9.45 -11.20 6.24
CA GLU A 123 9.71 -11.14 7.68
C GLU A 123 9.11 -9.90 8.32
N LYS A 124 9.38 -8.71 7.75
CA LYS A 124 8.87 -7.43 8.28
C LYS A 124 7.35 -7.43 8.33
N VAL A 125 6.67 -7.88 7.26
CA VAL A 125 5.20 -7.91 7.21
C VAL A 125 4.64 -8.93 8.21
N ALA A 126 5.19 -10.14 8.27
CA ALA A 126 4.75 -11.16 9.22
C ALA A 126 4.96 -10.73 10.69
N ALA A 127 6.15 -10.19 11.00
CA ALA A 127 6.47 -9.69 12.35
C ALA A 127 5.59 -8.49 12.74
N MET A 128 5.27 -7.60 11.80
CA MET A 128 4.31 -6.50 12.02
C MET A 128 2.94 -7.05 12.39
N ILE A 129 2.45 -8.06 11.66
CA ILE A 129 1.15 -8.68 11.94
C ILE A 129 1.16 -9.37 13.33
N ASP A 130 2.21 -10.12 13.65
CA ASP A 130 2.31 -10.77 14.96
C ASP A 130 2.35 -9.74 16.10
N ARG A 131 3.04 -8.62 15.91
CA ARG A 131 3.05 -7.52 16.89
C ARG A 131 1.69 -6.82 16.95
N ALA A 132 1.01 -6.62 15.84
CA ALA A 132 -0.36 -6.09 15.81
C ALA A 132 -1.34 -6.97 16.60
N ILE A 133 -1.22 -8.29 16.51
CA ILE A 133 -2.00 -9.24 17.33
C ILE A 133 -1.74 -9.01 18.82
N ALA A 134 -0.47 -8.91 19.22
CA ALA A 134 -0.08 -8.69 20.61
C ALA A 134 -0.60 -7.35 21.17
N GLU A 135 -0.58 -6.29 20.34
CA GLU A 135 -1.06 -4.95 20.71
C GLU A 135 -2.55 -4.72 20.41
N ARG A 136 -3.26 -5.72 19.90
CA ARG A 136 -4.69 -5.64 19.53
C ARG A 136 -4.99 -4.54 18.51
N LEU A 137 -4.14 -4.38 17.49
CA LEU A 137 -4.26 -3.36 16.45
C LEU A 137 -4.85 -3.94 15.15
N PRO A 138 -5.74 -3.21 14.45
CA PRO A 138 -6.06 -3.49 13.06
C PRO A 138 -4.82 -3.31 12.18
N VAL A 139 -4.76 -4.02 11.05
CA VAL A 139 -3.62 -3.96 10.12
C VAL A 139 -4.05 -3.37 8.79
N VAL A 140 -3.30 -2.39 8.30
CA VAL A 140 -3.44 -1.82 6.95
C VAL A 140 -2.15 -2.01 6.18
N VAL A 141 -2.19 -2.56 4.96
CA VAL A 141 -1.01 -2.71 4.10
C VAL A 141 -1.25 -2.06 2.74
N PHE A 142 -0.44 -1.07 2.41
CA PHE A 142 -0.33 -0.54 1.05
C PHE A 142 0.62 -1.42 0.24
N CYS A 143 0.06 -2.10 -0.77
CA CYS A 143 0.79 -3.01 -1.63
C CYS A 143 1.30 -2.27 -2.87
N ALA A 144 2.61 -2.37 -3.11
CA ALA A 144 3.26 -1.83 -4.31
C ALA A 144 4.43 -2.75 -4.70
N SER A 145 4.19 -3.73 -5.59
CA SER A 145 5.16 -4.80 -5.84
C SER A 145 5.12 -5.36 -7.25
N GLY A 146 6.31 -5.64 -7.79
CA GLY A 146 6.48 -6.45 -9.00
C GLY A 146 6.42 -7.97 -8.76
N GLY A 147 6.28 -8.44 -7.51
CA GLY A 147 6.18 -9.86 -7.17
C GLY A 147 7.32 -10.40 -6.31
N ALA A 148 7.62 -11.70 -6.41
CA ALA A 148 8.66 -12.35 -5.65
C ALA A 148 10.08 -11.93 -6.13
N ARG A 149 11.02 -11.78 -5.20
CA ARG A 149 12.42 -11.39 -5.49
C ARG A 149 13.19 -12.55 -6.09
N MET A 150 13.50 -12.47 -7.36
CA MET A 150 14.13 -13.56 -8.12
C MET A 150 15.50 -13.97 -7.58
N GLN A 151 16.28 -13.02 -7.06
CA GLN A 151 17.62 -13.25 -6.52
C GLN A 151 17.65 -14.17 -5.31
N GLU A 152 16.54 -14.27 -4.59
CA GLU A 152 16.40 -15.14 -3.42
C GLU A 152 15.71 -16.48 -3.75
N GLY A 153 15.36 -16.71 -5.02
CA GLY A 153 14.83 -17.97 -5.53
C GLY A 153 13.59 -18.46 -4.76
N LEU A 154 13.59 -19.73 -4.38
CA LEU A 154 12.49 -20.38 -3.68
C LEU A 154 12.17 -19.72 -2.32
N ILE A 155 13.17 -19.15 -1.64
CA ILE A 155 12.96 -18.49 -0.35
C ILE A 155 12.01 -17.31 -0.47
N SER A 156 12.07 -16.54 -1.58
CA SER A 156 11.12 -15.46 -1.83
C SER A 156 9.69 -15.96 -2.04
N LEU A 157 9.51 -17.12 -2.66
CA LEU A 157 8.17 -17.73 -2.80
C LEU A 157 7.62 -18.23 -1.45
N MET A 158 8.49 -18.72 -0.56
CA MET A 158 8.07 -19.14 0.77
C MET A 158 7.55 -17.98 1.63
N GLN A 159 7.91 -16.73 1.31
CA GLN A 159 7.37 -15.57 2.01
C GLN A 159 5.85 -15.42 1.79
N MET A 160 5.34 -15.85 0.66
CA MET A 160 3.88 -15.88 0.41
C MET A 160 3.17 -16.71 1.49
N ALA A 161 3.61 -17.94 1.71
CA ALA A 161 3.05 -18.82 2.75
C ALA A 161 3.25 -18.24 4.16
N LYS A 162 4.45 -17.68 4.44
CA LYS A 162 4.77 -17.09 5.74
C LYS A 162 3.81 -15.98 6.11
N VAL A 163 3.61 -15.00 5.21
CA VAL A 163 2.72 -13.87 5.45
C VAL A 163 1.27 -14.34 5.51
N SER A 164 0.84 -15.27 4.65
CA SER A 164 -0.52 -15.84 4.70
C SER A 164 -0.81 -16.53 6.05
N CYS A 165 0.16 -17.24 6.62
CA CYS A 165 0.02 -17.80 7.97
C CYS A 165 -0.10 -16.72 9.07
N ALA A 166 0.57 -15.55 8.89
CA ALA A 166 0.41 -14.44 9.82
C ALA A 166 -0.99 -13.80 9.69
N VAL A 167 -1.49 -13.64 8.46
CA VAL A 167 -2.87 -13.15 8.19
C VAL A 167 -3.91 -14.07 8.80
N GLU A 168 -3.75 -15.39 8.69
CA GLU A 168 -4.64 -16.36 9.34
C GLU A 168 -4.67 -16.18 10.87
N ARG A 169 -3.51 -16.01 11.51
CA ARG A 169 -3.45 -15.72 12.96
C ARG A 169 -4.12 -14.40 13.34
N LEU A 170 -4.02 -13.38 12.48
CA LEU A 170 -4.70 -12.09 12.68
C LEU A 170 -6.22 -12.27 12.64
N GLY A 171 -6.74 -13.01 11.66
CA GLY A 171 -8.15 -13.39 11.55
C GLY A 171 -8.63 -14.18 12.77
N ALA A 172 -7.86 -15.16 13.24
CA ALA A 172 -8.15 -15.90 14.46
C ALA A 172 -8.21 -14.98 15.71
N ALA A 173 -7.40 -13.91 15.72
CA ALA A 173 -7.44 -12.89 16.77
C ALA A 173 -8.61 -11.90 16.62
N ARG A 174 -9.42 -12.03 15.55
CA ARG A 174 -10.54 -11.13 15.19
C ARG A 174 -10.11 -9.67 15.07
N LEU A 175 -9.01 -9.44 14.38
CA LEU A 175 -8.49 -8.12 14.03
C LEU A 175 -8.57 -7.94 12.52
N PRO A 176 -9.08 -6.80 12.03
CA PRO A 176 -9.26 -6.59 10.60
C PRO A 176 -7.92 -6.45 9.89
N PHE A 177 -7.85 -7.03 8.69
CA PHE A 177 -6.77 -6.89 7.73
C PHE A 177 -7.28 -6.14 6.50
N ILE A 178 -6.80 -4.92 6.27
CA ILE A 178 -7.19 -4.09 5.14
C ILE A 178 -5.99 -3.98 4.19
N THR A 179 -6.17 -4.31 2.93
CA THR A 179 -5.15 -4.12 1.90
C THR A 179 -5.55 -3.00 0.95
N VAL A 180 -4.58 -2.19 0.56
CA VAL A 180 -4.74 -1.13 -0.44
C VAL A 180 -3.79 -1.42 -1.59
N LEU A 181 -4.35 -1.81 -2.73
CA LEU A 181 -3.59 -2.18 -3.91
C LEU A 181 -3.24 -0.93 -4.71
N THR A 182 -1.95 -0.67 -4.87
CA THR A 182 -1.44 0.48 -5.65
C THR A 182 -0.66 0.01 -6.87
N ASP A 183 -0.32 0.92 -7.77
CA ASP A 183 0.40 0.59 -8.99
C ASP A 183 1.92 0.44 -8.77
N PRO A 184 2.50 -0.74 -9.12
CA PRO A 184 1.88 -2.01 -9.47
C PRO A 184 1.68 -2.92 -8.25
N THR A 185 0.68 -3.80 -8.27
CA THR A 185 0.56 -4.92 -7.32
C THR A 185 0.45 -6.21 -8.14
N THR A 186 1.55 -6.95 -8.26
CA THR A 186 1.64 -8.10 -9.17
C THR A 186 2.36 -9.30 -8.56
N GLY A 187 2.30 -10.43 -9.23
CA GLY A 187 3.06 -11.64 -8.95
C GLY A 187 2.75 -12.27 -7.60
N GLY A 188 3.79 -12.65 -6.87
CA GLY A 188 3.67 -13.33 -5.58
C GLY A 188 2.98 -12.52 -4.50
N VAL A 189 3.04 -11.19 -4.55
CA VAL A 189 2.34 -10.33 -3.59
C VAL A 189 0.84 -10.36 -3.83
N THR A 190 0.38 -10.24 -5.09
CA THR A 190 -1.03 -10.41 -5.44
C THR A 190 -1.51 -11.82 -5.12
N ALA A 191 -0.73 -12.85 -5.48
CA ALA A 191 -1.10 -14.25 -5.23
C ALA A 191 -1.01 -14.67 -3.74
N SER A 192 -0.81 -13.74 -2.82
CA SER A 192 -0.75 -13.98 -1.39
C SER A 192 -1.48 -12.88 -0.61
N PHE A 193 -0.82 -12.24 0.32
CA PHE A 193 -1.44 -11.37 1.32
C PHE A 193 -2.18 -10.16 0.74
N ALA A 194 -1.81 -9.66 -0.44
CA ALA A 194 -2.51 -8.51 -1.04
C ALA A 194 -3.99 -8.80 -1.33
N MET A 195 -4.31 -10.05 -1.72
CA MET A 195 -5.68 -10.51 -2.00
C MET A 195 -6.31 -11.28 -0.83
N GLN A 196 -5.73 -11.18 0.37
CA GLN A 196 -6.24 -11.84 1.60
C GLN A 196 -6.81 -10.84 2.61
N GLY A 197 -6.97 -9.56 2.22
CA GLY A 197 -7.63 -8.56 3.05
C GLY A 197 -9.07 -8.96 3.36
N ASP A 198 -9.54 -8.70 4.58
CA ASP A 198 -10.97 -8.71 4.90
C ASP A 198 -11.69 -7.61 4.10
N ILE A 199 -10.96 -6.53 3.80
CA ILE A 199 -11.37 -5.45 2.91
C ILE A 199 -10.19 -5.15 1.97
N ILE A 200 -10.45 -5.20 0.67
CA ILE A 200 -9.45 -4.99 -0.38
C ILE A 200 -9.82 -3.74 -1.17
N LEU A 201 -9.05 -2.68 -0.97
CA LEU A 201 -9.19 -1.41 -1.68
C LEU A 201 -8.14 -1.31 -2.79
N ALA A 202 -8.40 -0.49 -3.81
CA ALA A 202 -7.41 -0.16 -4.82
C ALA A 202 -7.41 1.33 -5.15
N GLU A 203 -6.27 1.86 -5.60
CA GLU A 203 -6.21 3.17 -6.25
C GLU A 203 -6.68 3.06 -7.71
N PRO A 204 -7.28 4.12 -8.29
CA PRO A 204 -7.73 4.12 -9.69
C PRO A 204 -6.61 3.76 -10.66
N GLY A 205 -6.90 2.94 -11.64
CA GLY A 205 -5.97 2.54 -12.70
C GLY A 205 -4.78 1.71 -12.25
N ALA A 206 -4.71 1.28 -10.99
CA ALA A 206 -3.61 0.46 -10.48
C ALA A 206 -3.52 -0.86 -11.26
N LEU A 207 -2.29 -1.24 -11.64
CA LEU A 207 -2.03 -2.55 -12.24
C LEU A 207 -2.10 -3.63 -11.16
N ILE A 208 -3.10 -4.49 -11.27
CA ILE A 208 -3.35 -5.60 -10.33
C ILE A 208 -3.39 -6.91 -11.11
N GLY A 209 -2.39 -7.78 -10.91
CA GLY A 209 -2.34 -9.00 -11.68
C GLY A 209 -1.31 -10.00 -11.15
N PHE A 210 -1.35 -11.25 -11.67
CA PHE A 210 -0.37 -12.26 -11.31
C PHE A 210 0.86 -12.18 -12.20
N ALA A 211 0.69 -12.33 -13.50
CA ALA A 211 1.78 -12.23 -14.47
C ALA A 211 1.72 -10.90 -15.22
N GLY A 212 2.89 -10.37 -15.59
CA GLY A 212 2.94 -9.16 -16.41
C GLY A 212 2.22 -9.37 -17.76
N GLN A 213 1.50 -8.35 -18.23
CA GLN A 213 0.72 -8.40 -19.47
C GLN A 213 1.55 -8.89 -20.68
N ARG A 214 2.82 -8.48 -20.76
CA ARG A 214 3.73 -8.93 -21.83
C ARG A 214 3.96 -10.44 -21.78
N VAL A 215 4.21 -11.00 -20.59
CA VAL A 215 4.44 -12.43 -20.40
C VAL A 215 3.19 -13.22 -20.78
N ILE A 216 2.01 -12.74 -20.39
CA ILE A 216 0.73 -13.38 -20.75
C ILE A 216 0.56 -13.36 -22.27
N ARG A 217 0.69 -12.20 -22.91
CA ARG A 217 0.56 -12.04 -24.37
C ARG A 217 1.53 -12.95 -25.13
N ASP A 218 2.79 -12.97 -24.71
CA ASP A 218 3.83 -13.79 -25.35
C ASP A 218 3.57 -15.30 -25.18
N THR A 219 2.89 -15.68 -24.09
CA THR A 219 2.57 -17.09 -23.78
C THR A 219 1.32 -17.57 -24.52
N ILE A 220 0.21 -16.84 -24.42
CA ILE A 220 -1.05 -17.24 -25.04
C ILE A 220 -1.17 -16.79 -26.51
N LYS A 221 -0.27 -15.87 -26.95
CA LYS A 221 -0.24 -15.31 -28.32
C LYS A 221 -1.57 -14.70 -28.77
N GLN A 222 -2.26 -14.06 -27.84
CA GLN A 222 -3.52 -13.34 -28.05
C GLN A 222 -3.40 -11.92 -27.52
N GLU A 223 -4.15 -11.01 -28.13
CA GLU A 223 -4.32 -9.67 -27.58
C GLU A 223 -5.15 -9.74 -26.29
N LEU A 224 -4.72 -8.97 -25.29
CA LEU A 224 -5.42 -8.90 -24.01
C LEU A 224 -6.62 -7.93 -24.12
N PRO A 225 -7.71 -8.18 -23.40
CA PRO A 225 -8.84 -7.25 -23.35
C PRO A 225 -8.38 -5.85 -22.92
N GLU A 226 -9.08 -4.82 -23.39
CA GLU A 226 -8.86 -3.46 -22.93
C GLU A 226 -9.10 -3.36 -21.43
N GLY A 227 -8.23 -2.63 -20.72
CA GLY A 227 -8.32 -2.52 -19.25
C GLY A 227 -7.92 -3.77 -18.47
N PHE A 228 -7.46 -4.83 -19.12
CA PHE A 228 -7.06 -6.07 -18.45
C PHE A 228 -6.01 -5.81 -17.35
N GLN A 229 -6.25 -6.38 -16.16
CA GLN A 229 -5.43 -6.21 -14.96
C GLN A 229 -5.39 -4.78 -14.38
N THR A 230 -6.38 -3.93 -14.67
CA THR A 230 -6.56 -2.67 -13.94
C THR A 230 -7.38 -2.88 -12.67
N ALA A 231 -7.37 -1.89 -11.78
CA ALA A 231 -8.23 -1.87 -10.59
C ALA A 231 -9.72 -1.97 -11.00
N GLU A 232 -10.10 -1.30 -12.07
CA GLU A 232 -11.46 -1.30 -12.63
C GLU A 232 -11.86 -2.71 -13.07
N PHE A 233 -10.98 -3.40 -13.79
CA PHE A 233 -11.17 -4.80 -14.17
C PHE A 233 -11.32 -5.70 -12.94
N ALA A 234 -10.47 -5.50 -11.92
CA ALA A 234 -10.54 -6.28 -10.69
C ALA A 234 -11.85 -6.06 -9.92
N LEU A 235 -12.36 -4.81 -9.89
CA LEU A 235 -13.64 -4.47 -9.26
C LEU A 235 -14.81 -5.12 -10.02
N GLU A 236 -14.84 -5.00 -11.35
CA GLU A 236 -15.89 -5.60 -12.18
C GLU A 236 -15.99 -7.12 -12.02
N HIS A 237 -14.85 -7.77 -11.78
CA HIS A 237 -14.78 -9.22 -11.57
C HIS A 237 -14.89 -9.66 -10.10
N GLY A 238 -15.19 -8.73 -9.18
CA GLY A 238 -15.37 -9.03 -7.76
C GLY A 238 -14.10 -9.46 -7.03
N LEU A 239 -12.92 -9.07 -7.53
CA LEU A 239 -11.63 -9.38 -6.93
C LEU A 239 -11.23 -8.38 -5.84
N ILE A 240 -11.82 -7.18 -5.84
CA ILE A 240 -11.62 -6.14 -4.84
C ILE A 240 -12.97 -5.54 -4.42
N ASP A 241 -13.03 -4.90 -3.27
CA ASP A 241 -14.27 -4.35 -2.70
C ASP A 241 -14.58 -2.94 -3.19
N ALA A 242 -13.55 -2.10 -3.38
CA ALA A 242 -13.76 -0.74 -3.86
C ALA A 242 -12.49 -0.13 -4.49
N ILE A 243 -12.72 0.81 -5.41
CA ILE A 243 -11.69 1.74 -5.90
C ILE A 243 -11.87 3.04 -5.13
N VAL A 244 -10.78 3.53 -4.55
CA VAL A 244 -10.78 4.73 -3.70
C VAL A 244 -9.78 5.74 -4.23
N GLU A 245 -10.26 6.94 -4.54
CA GLU A 245 -9.40 8.06 -4.91
C GLU A 245 -8.38 8.35 -3.80
N ARG A 246 -7.16 8.69 -4.19
CA ARG A 246 -6.06 8.97 -3.25
C ARG A 246 -6.43 10.03 -2.23
N SER A 247 -7.12 11.08 -2.64
CA SER A 247 -7.58 12.17 -1.78
C SER A 247 -8.60 11.71 -0.72
N GLN A 248 -9.33 10.64 -0.98
CA GLN A 248 -10.36 10.09 -0.09
C GLN A 248 -9.82 8.94 0.78
N MET A 249 -8.66 8.37 0.43
CA MET A 249 -8.13 7.16 1.04
C MET A 249 -8.00 7.25 2.57
N ARG A 250 -7.46 8.36 3.08
CA ARG A 250 -7.35 8.59 4.52
C ARG A 250 -8.71 8.59 5.21
N GLY A 251 -9.72 9.24 4.60
CA GLY A 251 -11.09 9.29 5.14
C GLY A 251 -11.75 7.91 5.17
N VAL A 252 -11.63 7.16 4.08
CA VAL A 252 -12.17 5.80 3.99
C VAL A 252 -11.52 4.87 5.02
N LEU A 253 -10.18 4.90 5.14
CA LEU A 253 -9.48 4.11 6.14
C LEU A 253 -9.90 4.49 7.57
N ALA A 254 -10.05 5.77 7.87
CA ALA A 254 -10.51 6.21 9.18
C ALA A 254 -11.93 5.68 9.50
N GLN A 255 -12.84 5.70 8.53
CA GLN A 255 -14.18 5.14 8.69
C GLN A 255 -14.15 3.63 8.94
N LEU A 256 -13.37 2.88 8.15
CA LEU A 256 -13.23 1.45 8.32
C LEU A 256 -12.63 1.08 9.68
N LEU A 257 -11.59 1.80 10.10
CA LEU A 257 -10.97 1.60 11.42
C LEU A 257 -11.97 1.89 12.56
N ALA A 258 -12.77 2.96 12.45
CA ALA A 258 -13.79 3.29 13.43
C ALA A 258 -14.89 2.23 13.54
N LEU A 259 -15.33 1.67 12.39
CA LEU A 259 -16.35 0.61 12.36
C LEU A 259 -15.89 -0.69 13.01
N HIS A 260 -14.59 -0.96 12.99
CA HIS A 260 -13.98 -2.17 13.55
C HIS A 260 -13.29 -1.93 14.90
N ALA A 261 -13.31 -0.70 15.41
CA ALA A 261 -12.76 -0.42 16.73
C ALA A 261 -13.52 -1.20 17.81
N PRO A 262 -12.81 -1.86 18.76
CA PRO A 262 -13.46 -2.47 19.90
C PRO A 262 -14.21 -1.38 20.68
N ALA A 263 -15.42 -1.69 21.15
CA ALA A 263 -16.08 -0.85 22.14
C ALA A 263 -15.15 -0.74 23.35
N ASP A 264 -14.87 0.49 23.81
CA ASP A 264 -14.09 0.66 25.02
C ASP A 264 -14.87 0.09 26.22
N ASP A 265 -14.16 -0.20 27.32
CA ASP A 265 -14.77 -0.72 28.57
C ASP A 265 -15.84 0.21 29.16
N MET A 266 -16.00 1.42 28.63
CA MET A 266 -16.95 2.44 29.04
C MET A 266 -18.11 2.63 28.06
N GLY A 267 -18.21 1.79 27.00
CA GLY A 267 -19.26 1.90 26.00
C GLY A 267 -19.14 3.14 25.09
N ARG A 268 -17.95 3.76 25.05
CA ARG A 268 -17.69 4.82 24.07
C ARG A 268 -17.55 4.21 22.69
N ILE A 269 -18.62 4.21 21.96
CA ILE A 269 -18.55 4.08 20.52
C ILE A 269 -17.76 5.29 20.03
N VAL A 270 -16.62 5.07 19.34
CA VAL A 270 -15.98 6.13 18.56
C VAL A 270 -17.02 6.55 17.53
N THR A 271 -17.69 7.66 17.77
CA THR A 271 -18.81 8.05 16.92
C THR A 271 -18.25 8.48 15.57
N TYR A 272 -18.94 8.15 14.49
CA TYR A 272 -18.66 8.66 13.14
C TYR A 272 -18.35 10.16 13.15
N HIS A 273 -19.05 10.95 13.98
CA HIS A 273 -18.83 12.39 14.15
C HIS A 273 -17.43 12.72 14.69
N SER A 274 -16.92 11.99 15.69
CA SER A 274 -15.58 12.26 16.26
C SER A 274 -14.46 11.95 15.25
N VAL A 275 -14.64 10.93 14.40
CA VAL A 275 -13.71 10.61 13.31
C VAL A 275 -13.78 11.68 12.23
N MET A 276 -14.97 12.12 11.84
CA MET A 276 -15.15 13.16 10.84
C MET A 276 -14.62 14.51 11.30
N ASP A 277 -14.78 14.85 12.59
CA ASP A 277 -14.22 16.07 13.15
C ASP A 277 -12.68 16.03 13.18
N ALA A 278 -12.08 14.90 13.53
CA ALA A 278 -10.63 14.71 13.48
C ALA A 278 -10.06 14.79 12.05
N LEU A 279 -10.83 14.34 11.04
CA LEU A 279 -10.46 14.47 9.62
C LEU A 279 -10.53 15.92 9.12
N ARG A 280 -11.43 16.75 9.67
CA ARG A 280 -11.57 18.18 9.31
C ARG A 280 -10.46 19.06 9.88
N VAL A 281 -9.83 18.66 10.97
CA VAL A 281 -8.78 19.43 11.68
C VAL A 281 -7.38 19.17 11.13
N GLY A 282 -7.19 18.24 10.19
CA GLY A 282 -5.90 17.98 9.55
C GLY A 282 -5.41 19.18 8.71
N PRO A 283 -4.08 19.47 8.68
CA PRO A 283 -3.55 20.60 7.91
C PRO A 283 -3.93 20.46 6.44
N GLY A 284 -4.58 21.51 5.94
CA GLY A 284 -5.21 21.56 4.66
C GLY A 284 -4.35 21.05 3.51
N ALA A 285 -4.92 20.16 2.81
CA ALA A 285 -4.84 20.01 1.36
C ALA A 285 -5.69 18.78 1.01
N TYR A 286 -6.93 19.02 0.71
CA TYR A 286 -7.81 18.25 -0.21
C TYR A 286 -9.25 18.60 0.17
N GLY A 287 -9.96 19.18 -0.82
CA GLY A 287 -11.20 19.90 -0.66
C GLY A 287 -12.27 19.23 0.22
N SER A 288 -13.12 20.07 0.76
CA SER A 288 -14.32 19.71 1.52
C SER A 288 -15.18 18.70 0.75
N VAL A 289 -15.37 17.53 1.34
CA VAL A 289 -16.43 16.61 0.88
C VAL A 289 -17.75 17.22 1.34
N ASP A 290 -18.59 17.67 0.41
CA ASP A 290 -19.98 18.05 0.69
C ASP A 290 -20.75 16.79 1.12
N VAL A 291 -20.97 16.66 2.41
CA VAL A 291 -21.87 15.64 2.95
C VAL A 291 -23.30 16.17 2.79
N ALA A 292 -24.09 15.47 1.98
CA ALA A 292 -25.51 15.76 1.84
C ALA A 292 -26.21 15.80 3.22
N PRO A 293 -27.18 16.72 3.44
CA PRO A 293 -27.84 16.88 4.73
C PRO A 293 -28.67 15.65 5.10
N GLU A 294 -28.69 15.37 6.39
CA GLU A 294 -29.38 14.29 7.06
C GLU A 294 -30.82 14.06 6.56
N ALA A 295 -31.13 12.79 6.26
CA ALA A 295 -32.51 12.34 6.20
C ALA A 295 -33.10 12.44 7.63
N GLN A 296 -33.98 13.37 7.83
CA GLN A 296 -34.76 13.51 9.07
C GLN A 296 -35.47 12.18 9.36
N ALA A 297 -35.24 11.63 10.55
CA ALA A 297 -35.98 10.52 11.09
C ALA A 297 -37.47 10.89 11.12
N VAL A 298 -38.24 10.16 10.33
CA VAL A 298 -39.71 10.19 10.44
C VAL A 298 -40.07 9.32 11.66
N GLY A 299 -40.77 9.92 12.60
CA GLY A 299 -41.25 9.33 13.84
C GLY A 299 -42.28 8.20 13.68
#